data_95f849f2ab112f8ac20c94a7e3ace35d
#
_entry.id   95f849f2ab112f8ac20c94a7e3ace35d
#
_cell.length_a   1.000
_cell.length_b   1.000
_cell.length_c   1.000
_cell.angle_alpha   90.00
_cell.angle_beta   90.00
_cell.angle_gamma   90.00
#
_symmetry.space_group_name_H-M   'P 1'
#
loop_
_entity.id
_entity.type
_entity.pdbx_description
1 polymer ?
#
loop_
_entity_poly.entity_id
_entity_poly.type
_entity_poly.pdbx_seq_one_letter_code
_entity_poly.pdbx_strand_id
1 'polypeptide(L)'
;DRLRSRGLGDVYKRQEDVLLQLQGKYKLVLATKGDLFDQKRKVMDSGLVRYFYHIEIMSDKKEADYQKLLNTVGCAPQNFLMLGNSIKSDILPILNLGGYAAHIPYHITWQYENHEGNVTHPNLLQLKNIKDIIGYLL
;
A
#
# COMPACT_ATOMS: atom_id res chain seq x y z
N ASP A 1 8.72 10.48 -19.68
CA ASP A 1 7.32 10.20 -19.85
C ASP A 1 6.45 11.30 -19.26
N ARG A 2 6.01 12.20 -20.14
CA ARG A 2 5.31 13.41 -19.75
C ARG A 2 3.95 13.13 -19.12
N LEU A 3 3.20 12.21 -19.70
CA LEU A 3 1.87 11.85 -19.22
C LEU A 3 1.96 11.17 -17.86
N ARG A 4 2.95 10.32 -17.72
CA ARG A 4 3.21 9.62 -16.47
C ARG A 4 3.60 10.57 -15.35
N SER A 5 4.41 11.58 -15.65
CA SER A 5 4.80 12.59 -14.67
C SER A 5 3.60 13.37 -14.15
N ARG A 6 2.68 13.74 -15.03
CA ARG A 6 1.44 14.41 -14.63
C ARG A 6 0.59 13.52 -13.73
N GLY A 7 0.41 12.25 -14.14
CA GLY A 7 -0.34 11.29 -13.35
C GLY A 7 0.26 11.08 -11.98
N LEU A 8 1.58 10.98 -11.90
CA LEU A 8 2.28 10.81 -10.64
C LEU A 8 2.09 12.02 -9.71
N GLY A 9 2.13 13.24 -10.25
CA GLY A 9 1.92 14.43 -9.45
C GLY A 9 0.54 14.43 -8.79
N ASP A 10 -0.49 14.11 -9.54
CA ASP A 10 -1.86 14.04 -9.02
C ASP A 10 -2.02 12.91 -8.01
N VAL A 11 -1.41 11.76 -8.28
CA VAL A 11 -1.45 10.60 -7.37
C VAL A 11 -0.80 10.94 -6.05
N TYR A 12 0.38 11.56 -6.08
CA TYR A 12 1.08 11.94 -4.85
C TYR A 12 0.29 12.96 -4.03
N LYS A 13 -0.35 13.91 -4.68
CA LYS A 13 -1.18 14.90 -3.98
C LYS A 13 -2.35 14.25 -3.26
N ARG A 14 -3.04 13.32 -3.92
CA ARG A 14 -4.14 12.60 -3.28
C ARG A 14 -3.66 11.73 -2.13
N GLN A 15 -2.51 11.09 -2.29
CA GLN A 15 -1.92 10.29 -1.23
C GLN A 15 -1.53 11.16 -0.04
N GLU A 16 -0.98 12.35 -0.30
CA GLU A 16 -0.61 13.26 0.76
C GLU A 16 -1.83 13.66 1.61
N ASP A 17 -2.95 13.98 0.97
CA ASP A 17 -4.16 14.34 1.68
C ASP A 17 -4.64 13.21 2.60
N VAL A 18 -4.61 11.98 2.10
CA VAL A 18 -5.00 10.80 2.88
C VAL A 18 -4.03 10.56 4.03
N LEU A 19 -2.73 10.63 3.75
CA LEU A 19 -1.70 10.42 4.76
C LEU A 19 -1.82 11.44 5.88
N LEU A 20 -2.05 12.69 5.52
CA LEU A 20 -2.20 13.76 6.50
C LEU A 20 -3.39 13.50 7.43
N GLN A 21 -4.50 13.03 6.90
CA GLN A 21 -5.68 12.73 7.70
C GLN A 21 -5.49 11.54 8.62
N LEU A 22 -4.70 10.56 8.22
CA LEU A 22 -4.49 9.32 8.98
C LEU A 22 -3.33 9.41 9.98
N GLN A 23 -2.39 10.31 9.77
CA GLN A 23 -1.12 10.35 10.49
C GLN A 23 -1.27 10.44 12.01
N GLY A 24 -2.22 11.15 12.50
CA GLY A 24 -2.43 11.30 13.95
C GLY A 24 -3.14 10.13 14.61
N LYS A 25 -3.73 9.24 13.81
CA LYS A 25 -4.57 8.14 14.32
C LYS A 25 -3.97 6.77 14.11
N TYR A 26 -3.12 6.63 13.10
CA TYR A 26 -2.52 5.35 12.73
C TYR A 26 -1.04 5.53 12.50
N LYS A 27 -0.27 4.47 12.79
CA LYS A 27 1.14 4.43 12.40
C LYS A 27 1.21 4.02 10.93
N LEU A 28 1.67 4.93 10.09
CA LEU A 28 1.72 4.71 8.65
C LEU A 28 3.05 4.08 8.26
N VAL A 29 3.00 3.05 7.45
CA VAL A 29 4.17 2.33 6.97
C VAL A 29 4.15 2.30 5.45
N LEU A 30 5.29 2.58 4.85
CA LEU A 30 5.45 2.42 3.40
C LEU A 30 6.18 1.11 3.14
N ALA A 31 5.53 0.21 2.39
CA ALA A 31 6.12 -1.04 1.96
C ALA A 31 6.32 -1.00 0.45
N THR A 32 7.55 -1.12 0.01
CA THR A 32 7.87 -1.05 -1.41
C THR A 32 8.86 -2.15 -1.79
N LYS A 33 8.83 -2.55 -3.06
CA LYS A 33 9.71 -3.58 -3.60
C LYS A 33 10.66 -2.97 -4.60
N GLY A 34 11.89 -3.46 -4.63
CA GLY A 34 12.84 -3.07 -5.65
C GLY A 34 14.23 -2.83 -5.11
N ASP A 35 15.03 -2.13 -5.90
CA ASP A 35 16.39 -1.78 -5.55
C ASP A 35 16.39 -0.78 -4.40
N LEU A 36 17.22 -1.04 -3.39
CA LEU A 36 17.28 -0.24 -2.18
C LEU A 36 17.57 1.25 -2.48
N PHE A 37 18.55 1.52 -3.33
CA PHE A 37 18.94 2.89 -3.63
C PHE A 37 17.88 3.63 -4.43
N ASP A 38 17.33 2.97 -5.45
CA ASP A 38 16.30 3.59 -6.29
C ASP A 38 15.04 3.89 -5.48
N GLN A 39 14.61 2.96 -4.64
CA GLN A 39 13.40 3.13 -3.87
C GLN A 39 13.58 4.20 -2.79
N LYS A 40 14.73 4.22 -2.11
CA LYS A 40 15.03 5.29 -1.16
C LYS A 40 14.98 6.65 -1.81
N ARG A 41 15.59 6.80 -2.98
CA ARG A 41 15.61 8.08 -3.68
C ARG A 41 14.20 8.51 -4.09
N LYS A 42 13.40 7.60 -4.62
CA LYS A 42 12.02 7.90 -5.01
C LYS A 42 11.18 8.37 -3.82
N VAL A 43 11.32 7.69 -2.69
CA VAL A 43 10.58 8.06 -1.48
C VAL A 43 11.02 9.44 -0.98
N MET A 44 12.32 9.69 -0.95
CA MET A 44 12.85 10.98 -0.53
C MET A 44 12.38 12.10 -1.45
N ASP A 45 12.45 11.86 -2.77
CA ASP A 45 12.07 12.88 -3.77
C ASP A 45 10.56 13.16 -3.76
N SER A 46 9.74 12.19 -3.33
CA SER A 46 8.29 12.36 -3.27
C SER A 46 7.84 13.35 -2.20
N GLY A 47 8.68 13.60 -1.20
CA GLY A 47 8.34 14.44 -0.05
C GLY A 47 7.38 13.80 0.93
N LEU A 48 7.07 12.51 0.76
CA LEU A 48 6.09 11.79 1.60
C LEU A 48 6.72 11.13 2.82
N VAL A 49 8.05 11.10 2.91
CA VAL A 49 8.79 10.45 4.00
C VAL A 49 8.30 10.87 5.38
N ARG A 50 7.96 12.15 5.56
CA ARG A 50 7.56 12.70 6.85
C ARG A 50 6.27 12.11 7.41
N TYR A 51 5.47 11.44 6.57
CA TYR A 51 4.21 10.85 7.00
C TYR A 51 4.36 9.44 7.55
N PHE A 52 5.50 8.78 7.30
CA PHE A 52 5.65 7.38 7.62
C PHE A 52 6.42 7.14 8.93
N TYR A 53 5.86 6.28 9.76
CA TYR A 53 6.50 5.78 10.97
C TYR A 53 7.69 4.87 10.61
N HIS A 54 7.55 4.10 9.53
CA HIS A 54 8.56 3.15 9.09
C HIS A 54 8.48 2.98 7.58
N ILE A 55 9.64 2.76 6.95
CA ILE A 55 9.73 2.49 5.52
C ILE A 55 10.45 1.16 5.37
N GLU A 56 9.79 0.20 4.74
CA GLU A 56 10.35 -1.12 4.48
C GLU A 56 10.53 -1.33 2.98
N ILE A 57 11.76 -1.61 2.56
CA ILE A 57 12.06 -1.93 1.18
C ILE A 57 12.31 -3.43 1.11
N MET A 58 11.43 -4.14 0.42
CA MET A 58 11.44 -5.59 0.37
C MET A 58 12.09 -6.09 -0.90
N SER A 59 12.83 -7.18 -0.81
CA SER A 59 13.37 -7.85 -1.99
C SER A 59 12.25 -8.53 -2.79
N ASP A 60 11.23 -8.99 -2.09
CA ASP A 60 10.02 -9.57 -2.66
C ASP A 60 8.85 -9.19 -1.77
N LYS A 61 7.62 -9.38 -2.24
CA LYS A 61 6.43 -9.11 -1.43
C LYS A 61 5.67 -10.40 -1.18
N LYS A 62 6.26 -11.27 -0.37
CA LYS A 62 5.67 -12.54 0.03
C LYS A 62 5.34 -12.53 1.52
N GLU A 63 4.64 -13.57 1.98
CA GLU A 63 4.23 -13.67 3.38
C GLU A 63 5.39 -13.50 4.35
N ALA A 64 6.55 -14.10 4.04
CA ALA A 64 7.72 -14.00 4.90
C ALA A 64 8.23 -12.56 5.04
N ASP A 65 8.18 -11.80 3.95
CA ASP A 65 8.61 -10.40 3.96
C ASP A 65 7.66 -9.55 4.81
N TYR A 66 6.37 -9.77 4.68
CA TYR A 66 5.39 -9.05 5.48
C TYR A 66 5.44 -9.46 6.94
N GLN A 67 5.68 -10.74 7.22
CA GLN A 67 5.83 -11.19 8.61
C GLN A 67 7.03 -10.49 9.27
N LYS A 68 8.13 -10.36 8.53
CA LYS A 68 9.30 -9.64 9.01
C LYS A 68 8.97 -8.17 9.29
N LEU A 69 8.21 -7.54 8.41
CA LEU A 69 7.76 -6.16 8.59
C LEU A 69 6.91 -6.04 9.86
N LEU A 70 5.95 -6.92 10.04
CA LEU A 70 5.07 -6.92 11.21
C LEU A 70 5.88 -7.08 12.49
N ASN A 71 6.87 -7.97 12.49
CA ASN A 71 7.77 -8.16 13.63
C ASN A 71 8.58 -6.89 13.92
N THR A 72 9.07 -6.23 12.87
CA THR A 72 9.88 -5.02 13.00
C THR A 72 9.08 -3.88 13.62
N VAL A 73 7.84 -3.70 13.21
CA VAL A 73 7.01 -2.60 13.73
C VAL A 73 6.21 -3.01 14.97
N GLY A 74 6.30 -4.26 15.38
CA GLY A 74 5.61 -4.76 16.58
C GLY A 74 4.10 -4.80 16.43
N CYS A 75 3.59 -5.23 15.28
CA CYS A 75 2.16 -5.24 14.97
C CYS A 75 1.67 -6.67 14.72
N ALA A 76 0.58 -7.05 15.37
CA ALA A 76 -0.08 -8.31 15.06
C ALA A 76 -0.79 -8.21 13.71
N PRO A 77 -0.89 -9.31 12.94
CA PRO A 77 -1.56 -9.26 11.64
C PRO A 77 -2.99 -8.72 11.73
N GLN A 78 -3.72 -9.03 12.77
CA GLN A 78 -5.10 -8.58 12.95
C GLN A 78 -5.23 -7.07 13.10
N ASN A 79 -4.14 -6.39 13.39
CA ASN A 79 -4.10 -4.94 13.57
C ASN A 79 -3.45 -4.22 12.38
N PHE A 80 -3.22 -4.93 11.30
CA PHE A 80 -2.53 -4.42 10.13
C PHE A 80 -3.47 -4.33 8.94
N LEU A 81 -3.44 -3.18 8.25
CA LEU A 81 -4.18 -2.99 7.01
C LEU A 81 -3.20 -2.62 5.90
N MET A 82 -3.21 -3.39 4.83
CA MET A 82 -2.39 -3.13 3.64
C MET A 82 -3.24 -2.51 2.55
N LEU A 83 -2.79 -1.37 2.03
CA LEU A 83 -3.40 -0.76 0.86
C LEU A 83 -2.46 -0.98 -0.33
N GLY A 84 -2.97 -1.57 -1.39
CA GLY A 84 -2.13 -1.86 -2.54
C GLY A 84 -2.91 -2.12 -3.80
N ASN A 85 -2.20 -2.12 -4.92
CA ASN A 85 -2.80 -2.31 -6.24
C ASN A 85 -2.65 -3.72 -6.79
N SER A 86 -1.77 -4.54 -6.22
CA SER A 86 -1.52 -5.89 -6.71
C SER A 86 -2.13 -6.93 -5.78
N ILE A 87 -3.07 -7.70 -6.31
CA ILE A 87 -3.67 -8.81 -5.55
C ILE A 87 -2.59 -9.80 -5.13
N LYS A 88 -1.70 -10.15 -6.06
CA LYS A 88 -0.68 -11.17 -5.81
C LYS A 88 0.37 -10.71 -4.79
N SER A 89 0.83 -9.47 -4.90
CA SER A 89 1.97 -8.99 -4.12
C SER A 89 1.58 -8.23 -2.85
N ASP A 90 0.44 -7.52 -2.87
CA ASP A 90 0.05 -6.66 -1.76
C ASP A 90 -1.08 -7.27 -0.92
N ILE A 91 -2.00 -7.96 -1.56
CA ILE A 91 -3.26 -8.35 -0.91
C ILE A 91 -3.20 -9.78 -0.36
N LEU A 92 -2.95 -10.76 -1.22
CA LEU A 92 -2.98 -12.15 -0.80
C LEU A 92 -2.01 -12.48 0.33
N PRO A 93 -0.76 -11.99 0.31
CA PRO A 93 0.15 -12.30 1.41
C PRO A 93 -0.36 -11.82 2.77
N ILE A 94 -0.98 -10.65 2.80
CA ILE A 94 -1.50 -10.09 4.06
C ILE A 94 -2.74 -10.86 4.52
N LEU A 95 -3.65 -11.20 3.60
CA LEU A 95 -4.82 -12.00 3.95
C LEU A 95 -4.41 -13.37 4.48
N ASN A 96 -3.39 -13.98 3.88
CA ASN A 96 -2.87 -15.28 4.32
C ASN A 96 -2.28 -15.24 5.72
N LEU A 97 -1.77 -14.08 6.14
CA LEU A 97 -1.24 -13.90 7.49
C LEU A 97 -2.31 -13.55 8.52
N GLY A 98 -3.55 -13.33 8.08
CA GLY A 98 -4.64 -12.96 8.97
C GLY A 98 -4.87 -11.47 9.11
N GLY A 99 -4.23 -10.66 8.25
CA GLY A 99 -4.39 -9.22 8.26
C GLY A 99 -5.56 -8.75 7.40
N TYR A 100 -5.70 -7.45 7.31
CA TYR A 100 -6.70 -6.78 6.48
C TYR A 100 -6.05 -6.14 5.26
N ALA A 101 -6.78 -6.09 4.17
CA ALA A 101 -6.25 -5.51 2.94
C ALA A 101 -7.32 -4.68 2.23
N ALA A 102 -6.89 -3.61 1.57
CA ALA A 102 -7.74 -2.79 0.71
C ALA A 102 -7.09 -2.75 -0.67
N HIS A 103 -7.81 -3.27 -1.66
CA HIS A 103 -7.33 -3.31 -3.03
C HIS A 103 -7.75 -2.06 -3.76
N ILE A 104 -6.78 -1.33 -4.28
CA ILE A 104 -6.99 -0.09 -5.02
C ILE A 104 -6.32 -0.27 -6.38
N PRO A 105 -7.06 -0.66 -7.44
CA PRO A 105 -6.45 -0.91 -8.74
C PRO A 105 -5.99 0.40 -9.38
N TYR A 106 -4.98 0.30 -10.26
CA TYR A 106 -4.63 1.40 -11.13
C TYR A 106 -5.76 1.69 -12.11
N HIS A 107 -5.81 2.91 -12.64
CA HIS A 107 -6.84 3.24 -13.62
C HIS A 107 -6.71 2.44 -14.92
N ILE A 108 -5.53 1.94 -15.26
CA ILE A 108 -5.35 1.04 -16.39
C ILE A 108 -5.26 -0.37 -15.83
N THR A 109 -6.29 -1.16 -16.05
CA THR A 109 -6.33 -2.53 -15.57
C THR A 109 -6.11 -3.47 -16.75
N TRP A 110 -5.06 -4.28 -16.67
CA TRP A 110 -4.78 -5.29 -17.68
C TRP A 110 -5.75 -6.47 -17.52
N GLN A 111 -6.05 -7.16 -18.62
CA GLN A 111 -7.01 -8.25 -18.56
C GLN A 111 -6.65 -9.33 -17.55
N TYR A 112 -5.38 -9.68 -17.45
CA TYR A 112 -4.96 -10.69 -16.48
C TYR A 112 -5.12 -10.20 -15.03
N GLU A 113 -5.00 -8.91 -14.79
CA GLU A 113 -5.24 -8.34 -13.47
C GLU A 113 -6.71 -8.36 -13.09
N ASN A 114 -7.59 -8.23 -14.08
CA ASN A 114 -9.03 -8.35 -13.85
C ASN A 114 -9.41 -9.73 -13.31
N HIS A 115 -8.71 -10.77 -13.73
CA HIS A 115 -8.92 -12.11 -13.18
C HIS A 115 -8.50 -12.16 -11.71
N GLU A 116 -7.40 -11.51 -11.36
CA GLU A 116 -6.94 -11.45 -9.97
C GLU A 116 -7.91 -10.66 -9.10
N GLY A 117 -8.62 -9.69 -9.68
CA GLY A 117 -9.56 -8.84 -8.97
C GLY A 117 -10.83 -9.52 -8.48
N ASN A 118 -11.02 -10.81 -8.80
CA ASN A 118 -12.19 -11.56 -8.36
C ASN A 118 -12.05 -12.21 -6.99
N VAL A 119 -11.00 -11.89 -6.26
CA VAL A 119 -10.79 -12.41 -4.91
C VAL A 119 -11.83 -11.80 -3.97
N THR A 120 -12.47 -12.67 -3.18
CA THR A 120 -13.37 -12.25 -2.10
C THR A 120 -12.86 -12.81 -0.79
N HIS A 121 -12.90 -11.98 0.26
CA HIS A 121 -12.44 -12.36 1.59
C HIS A 121 -13.07 -11.42 2.61
N PRO A 122 -13.44 -11.92 3.82
CA PRO A 122 -14.06 -11.04 4.83
C PRO A 122 -13.17 -9.87 5.25
N ASN A 123 -11.85 -10.01 5.14
CA ASN A 123 -10.90 -8.97 5.53
C ASN A 123 -10.44 -8.12 4.34
N LEU A 124 -11.07 -8.24 3.18
CA LEU A 124 -10.70 -7.51 1.97
C LEU A 124 -11.71 -6.44 1.63
N LEU A 125 -11.23 -5.21 1.44
CA LEU A 125 -12.01 -4.11 0.89
C LEU A 125 -11.61 -3.89 -0.58
N GLN A 126 -12.59 -3.61 -1.42
CA GLN A 126 -12.36 -3.23 -2.82
C GLN A 126 -12.68 -1.75 -2.96
N LEU A 127 -11.68 -0.94 -3.26
CA LEU A 127 -11.82 0.51 -3.35
C LEU A 127 -11.49 0.99 -4.75
N LYS A 128 -12.07 2.11 -5.16
CA LYS A 128 -11.78 2.72 -6.46
C LYS A 128 -10.57 3.64 -6.40
N ASN A 129 -10.41 4.34 -5.27
CA ASN A 129 -9.25 5.20 -5.07
C ASN A 129 -8.90 5.25 -3.58
N ILE A 130 -7.72 5.78 -3.30
CA ILE A 130 -7.19 5.76 -1.93
C ILE A 130 -8.02 6.60 -0.95
N LYS A 131 -8.70 7.63 -1.42
CA LYS A 131 -9.55 8.45 -0.56
C LYS A 131 -10.70 7.67 0.05
N ASP A 132 -11.14 6.62 -0.61
CA ASP A 132 -12.26 5.82 -0.14
C ASP A 132 -11.97 5.16 1.20
N ILE A 133 -10.68 4.95 1.53
CA ILE A 133 -10.30 4.34 2.81
C ILE A 133 -10.69 5.23 4.00
N ILE A 134 -10.75 6.53 3.81
CA ILE A 134 -11.08 7.47 4.88
C ILE A 134 -12.46 7.13 5.48
N GLY A 135 -13.41 6.78 4.64
CA GLY A 135 -14.76 6.42 5.09
C GLY A 135 -14.80 5.16 5.96
N TYR A 136 -13.80 4.30 5.84
CA TYR A 136 -13.72 3.07 6.64
C TYR A 136 -12.92 3.27 7.93
N LEU A 137 -11.95 4.18 7.94
CA LEU A 137 -11.03 4.34 9.05
C LEU A 137 -11.35 5.53 9.96
N LEU A 138 -12.07 6.48 9.46
CA LEU A 138 -12.46 7.68 10.18
C LEU A 138 -13.98 7.80 10.26
#